data_a6380663998e987df1621df5fa6d9b7a
#
_entry.id   a6380663998e987df1621df5fa6d9b7a
#
_cell.length_a   1.000
_cell.length_b   1.000
_cell.length_c   1.000
_cell.angle_alpha   90.00
_cell.angle_beta   90.00
_cell.angle_gamma   90.00
#
_symmetry.space_group_name_H-M   'P 1'
#
loop_
_entity.id
_entity.type
_entity.pdbx_description
1 polymer ?
#
loop_
_entity_poly.entity_id
_entity_poly.type
_entity_poly.pdbx_seq_one_letter_code
_entity_poly.pdbx_strand_id
1 'polypeptide(L)'
;MSEVLIKNLKKVYDNKNTAVHDVNLHIKDKEFIVLVGPSGCGKSTTLRMVAGLEDISGGELYIDGHLMNDIAPKDRDIAMVFQNYALYPHMSVYDNMAFALKLKRTPQDQIDKKVKEVAEILDITQYLQRKPKALSGGQRQRVAIGRAMVRDPKVFLMDEPLSNLDAKLRNQMRAEIIKLRKRINTTFMYVTHDQTEAMTLGDRIVIMKDGFVNQIGTPQELFDKPVNLFVAGFIGMPVMNFFADSKLLLENGKYYAKIHGVKFELGEFQQKALKQKNQKPCDIVAGIRPQYITVGKGELSATIEVSEMMGTEYNIHARCGESEVVMVIPTMGLGTDVSMGSTVKFTTMPELIQLFDKETQNNLIWFDEESFKANAPECMHYKF
;
A
#
# COMPACT_ATOMS: atom_id res chain seq x y z
N MET A 1 -0.65 24.29 9.73
CA MET A 1 -1.24 22.96 9.47
C MET A 1 -1.00 22.65 8.01
N SER A 2 -0.81 21.39 7.65
CA SER A 2 -0.46 21.01 6.26
C SER A 2 -1.35 19.87 5.79
N GLU A 3 -2.66 20.10 5.82
CA GLU A 3 -3.62 19.12 5.30
C GLU A 3 -3.70 19.18 3.76
N VAL A 4 -4.00 18.04 3.14
CA VAL A 4 -4.29 17.94 1.71
C VAL A 4 -5.68 17.35 1.53
N LEU A 5 -6.55 18.08 0.83
CA LEU A 5 -7.91 17.63 0.53
C LEU A 5 -8.08 17.50 -0.99
N ILE A 6 -8.41 16.30 -1.41
CA ILE A 6 -8.65 15.93 -2.80
C ILE A 6 -10.13 15.59 -2.94
N LYS A 7 -10.83 16.25 -3.87
CA LYS A 7 -12.26 16.04 -4.14
C LYS A 7 -12.47 15.70 -5.61
N ASN A 8 -12.98 14.51 -5.88
CA ASN A 8 -13.32 14.02 -7.22
C ASN A 8 -12.21 14.26 -8.26
N LEU A 9 -10.95 14.10 -7.83
CA LEU A 9 -9.79 14.37 -8.67
C LEU A 9 -9.75 13.41 -9.84
N LYS A 10 -9.68 13.97 -11.06
CA LYS A 10 -9.73 13.22 -12.31
C LYS A 10 -8.62 13.64 -13.26
N LYS A 11 -8.05 12.64 -13.97
CA LYS A 11 -7.11 12.89 -15.08
C LYS A 11 -7.58 12.15 -16.32
N VAL A 12 -7.79 12.90 -17.37
CA VAL A 12 -8.06 12.41 -18.74
C VAL A 12 -6.96 12.94 -19.65
N TYR A 13 -6.30 12.04 -20.37
CA TYR A 13 -5.32 12.41 -21.39
C TYR A 13 -5.99 12.67 -22.75
N ASP A 14 -5.28 13.34 -23.68
CA ASP A 14 -5.80 13.77 -24.99
C ASP A 14 -6.38 12.62 -25.83
N ASN A 15 -5.89 11.40 -25.63
CA ASN A 15 -6.40 10.18 -26.26
C ASN A 15 -7.72 9.66 -25.63
N LYS A 16 -8.37 10.43 -24.76
CA LYS A 16 -9.56 10.10 -23.95
C LYS A 16 -9.32 8.94 -22.96
N ASN A 17 -8.08 8.56 -22.69
CA ASN A 17 -7.76 7.59 -21.65
C ASN A 17 -7.85 8.26 -20.28
N THR A 18 -8.76 7.79 -19.44
CA THR A 18 -8.89 8.24 -18.05
C THR A 18 -7.91 7.46 -17.19
N ALA A 19 -6.89 8.14 -16.69
CA ALA A 19 -5.85 7.52 -15.85
C ALA A 19 -6.15 7.59 -14.35
N VAL A 20 -7.02 8.54 -13.94
CA VAL A 20 -7.45 8.71 -12.54
C VAL A 20 -8.93 9.08 -12.56
N HIS A 21 -9.73 8.32 -11.80
CA HIS A 21 -11.18 8.46 -11.72
C HIS A 21 -11.60 8.95 -10.33
N ASP A 22 -12.10 10.16 -10.24
CA ASP A 22 -12.84 10.76 -9.10
C ASP A 22 -12.25 10.43 -7.71
N VAL A 23 -10.92 10.55 -7.56
CA VAL A 23 -10.25 10.28 -6.30
C VAL A 23 -10.67 11.27 -5.24
N ASN A 24 -11.19 10.76 -4.12
CA ASN A 24 -11.53 11.50 -2.92
C ASN A 24 -10.60 11.08 -1.78
N LEU A 25 -9.85 12.03 -1.23
CA LEU A 25 -8.87 11.74 -0.18
C LEU A 25 -8.64 12.97 0.69
N HIS A 26 -8.78 12.80 2.00
CA HIS A 26 -8.37 13.79 2.98
C HIS A 26 -7.14 13.28 3.73
N ILE A 27 -6.02 13.95 3.56
CA ILE A 27 -4.75 13.70 4.27
C ILE A 27 -4.63 14.72 5.39
N LYS A 28 -4.58 14.24 6.62
CA LYS A 28 -4.49 15.10 7.81
C LYS A 28 -3.10 15.70 7.97
N ASP A 29 -3.01 16.80 8.72
CA ASP A 29 -1.71 17.39 9.10
C ASP A 29 -0.79 16.32 9.73
N LYS A 30 0.45 16.25 9.23
CA LYS A 30 1.50 15.32 9.68
C LYS A 30 1.22 13.82 9.41
N GLU A 31 0.21 13.52 8.64
CA GLU A 31 -0.09 12.15 8.24
C GLU A 31 0.89 11.66 7.17
N PHE A 32 1.26 10.39 7.27
CA PHE A 32 2.00 9.67 6.24
C PHE A 32 1.05 8.77 5.47
N ILE A 33 0.63 9.21 4.28
CA ILE A 33 -0.23 8.43 3.41
C ILE A 33 0.57 7.74 2.32
N VAL A 34 0.26 6.47 2.05
CA VAL A 34 0.90 5.69 1.00
C VAL A 34 -0.11 5.30 -0.08
N LEU A 35 0.18 5.62 -1.33
CA LEU A 35 -0.56 5.14 -2.49
C LEU A 35 0.14 3.88 -3.01
N VAL A 36 -0.59 2.77 -3.09
CA VAL A 36 -0.07 1.49 -3.55
C VAL A 36 -1.02 0.84 -4.56
N GLY A 37 -0.49 0.01 -5.45
CA GLY A 37 -1.27 -0.70 -6.47
C GLY A 37 -0.40 -1.16 -7.63
N PRO A 38 -0.96 -1.89 -8.59
CA PRO A 38 -0.26 -2.36 -9.79
C PRO A 38 0.35 -1.22 -10.61
N SER A 39 1.28 -1.56 -11.50
CA SER A 39 1.83 -0.58 -12.45
C SER A 39 0.73 -0.01 -13.35
N GLY A 40 0.77 1.31 -13.60
CA GLY A 40 -0.22 1.97 -14.45
C GLY A 40 -1.56 2.32 -13.79
N CYS A 41 -1.78 2.01 -12.50
CA CYS A 41 -3.07 2.28 -11.83
C CYS A 41 -3.30 3.74 -11.40
N GLY A 42 -2.49 4.71 -11.83
CA GLY A 42 -2.74 6.13 -11.58
C GLY A 42 -2.00 6.75 -10.38
N LYS A 43 -1.22 6.01 -9.58
CA LYS A 43 -0.52 6.50 -8.37
C LYS A 43 0.38 7.72 -8.63
N SER A 44 1.37 7.56 -9.51
CA SER A 44 2.31 8.64 -9.86
C SER A 44 1.61 9.80 -10.56
N THR A 45 0.56 9.53 -11.35
CA THR A 45 -0.28 10.57 -11.94
C THR A 45 -0.97 11.40 -10.86
N THR A 46 -1.58 10.75 -9.88
CA THR A 46 -2.21 11.43 -8.72
C THR A 46 -1.18 12.25 -7.95
N LEU A 47 -0.01 11.68 -7.65
CA LEU A 47 1.06 12.41 -6.97
C LEU A 47 1.54 13.63 -7.77
N ARG A 48 1.69 13.49 -9.10
CA ARG A 48 2.12 14.58 -9.99
C ARG A 48 1.06 15.68 -10.12
N MET A 49 -0.23 15.33 -10.08
CA MET A 49 -1.29 16.34 -10.00
C MET A 49 -1.22 17.16 -8.71
N VAL A 50 -0.96 16.50 -7.57
CA VAL A 50 -0.71 17.20 -6.30
C VAL A 50 0.53 18.09 -6.39
N ALA A 51 1.58 17.63 -7.06
CA ALA A 51 2.78 18.41 -7.30
C ALA A 51 2.60 19.58 -8.29
N GLY A 52 1.51 19.60 -9.07
CA GLY A 52 1.32 20.56 -10.17
C GLY A 52 2.20 20.27 -11.39
N LEU A 53 2.74 19.05 -11.49
CA LEU A 53 3.52 18.58 -12.64
C LEU A 53 2.66 17.90 -13.69
N GLU A 54 1.39 17.71 -13.39
CA GLU A 54 0.36 17.15 -14.24
C GLU A 54 -0.91 17.97 -14.04
N ASP A 55 -1.58 18.37 -15.14
CA ASP A 55 -2.80 19.15 -15.07
C ASP A 55 -3.97 18.31 -14.57
N ILE A 56 -4.82 18.90 -13.76
CA ILE A 56 -6.05 18.32 -13.25
C ILE A 56 -7.14 18.48 -14.32
N SER A 57 -7.75 17.38 -14.79
CA SER A 57 -8.82 17.43 -15.79
C SER A 57 -10.20 17.66 -15.17
N GLY A 58 -10.36 17.38 -13.87
CA GLY A 58 -11.60 17.61 -13.12
C GLY A 58 -11.37 17.41 -11.63
N GLY A 59 -12.32 17.91 -10.83
CA GLY A 59 -12.22 17.90 -9.38
C GLY A 59 -11.37 19.03 -8.81
N GLU A 60 -11.11 18.98 -7.52
CA GLU A 60 -10.48 20.06 -6.75
C GLU A 60 -9.37 19.51 -5.85
N LEU A 61 -8.25 20.22 -5.81
CA LEU A 61 -7.13 19.97 -4.91
C LEU A 61 -6.92 21.16 -3.98
N TYR A 62 -6.92 20.92 -2.68
CA TYR A 62 -6.62 21.93 -1.68
C TYR A 62 -5.38 21.53 -0.87
N ILE A 63 -4.50 22.47 -0.60
CA ILE A 63 -3.41 22.35 0.37
C ILE A 63 -3.59 23.47 1.38
N ASP A 64 -3.74 23.12 2.66
CA ASP A 64 -3.94 24.08 3.74
C ASP A 64 -5.13 25.03 3.49
N GLY A 65 -6.22 24.47 2.97
CA GLY A 65 -7.45 25.20 2.62
C GLY A 65 -7.41 26.04 1.35
N HIS A 66 -6.27 26.13 0.65
CA HIS A 66 -6.12 26.89 -0.58
C HIS A 66 -6.29 26.00 -1.81
N LEU A 67 -7.11 26.42 -2.76
CA LEU A 67 -7.29 25.72 -4.04
C LEU A 67 -6.00 25.77 -4.88
N MET A 68 -5.51 24.61 -5.31
CA MET A 68 -4.21 24.45 -5.99
C MET A 68 -4.30 24.19 -7.48
N ASN A 69 -5.51 24.04 -8.06
CA ASN A 69 -5.66 23.58 -9.44
C ASN A 69 -4.79 24.36 -10.44
N ASP A 70 -4.80 25.70 -10.36
CA ASP A 70 -4.09 26.58 -11.27
C ASP A 70 -2.79 27.15 -10.70
N ILE A 71 -2.38 26.70 -9.51
CA ILE A 71 -1.16 27.17 -8.86
C ILE A 71 0.06 26.44 -9.42
N ALA A 72 1.06 27.19 -9.85
CA ALA A 72 2.29 26.61 -10.38
C ALA A 72 3.05 25.80 -9.32
N PRO A 73 3.79 24.71 -9.69
CA PRO A 73 4.50 23.83 -8.74
C PRO A 73 5.41 24.56 -7.75
N LYS A 74 6.07 25.62 -8.18
CA LYS A 74 7.01 26.42 -7.35
C LYS A 74 6.32 27.16 -6.20
N ASP A 75 5.03 27.41 -6.33
CA ASP A 75 4.23 28.23 -5.41
C ASP A 75 3.30 27.39 -4.50
N ARG A 76 3.35 26.03 -4.60
CA ARG A 76 2.52 25.10 -3.80
C ARG A 76 3.08 24.75 -2.43
N ASP A 77 4.26 25.29 -2.04
CA ASP A 77 4.95 24.94 -0.78
C ASP A 77 5.16 23.43 -0.56
N ILE A 78 5.43 22.70 -1.63
CA ILE A 78 5.70 21.26 -1.62
C ILE A 78 7.16 20.97 -1.97
N ALA A 79 7.63 19.79 -1.59
CA ALA A 79 8.88 19.22 -2.10
C ALA A 79 8.64 17.80 -2.62
N MET A 80 9.30 17.45 -3.72
CA MET A 80 9.15 16.15 -4.36
C MET A 80 10.51 15.45 -4.51
N VAL A 81 10.54 14.16 -4.12
CA VAL A 81 11.64 13.24 -4.39
C VAL A 81 11.20 12.29 -5.50
N PHE A 82 11.95 12.28 -6.59
CA PHE A 82 11.68 11.46 -7.77
C PHE A 82 12.34 10.09 -7.67
N GLN A 83 11.82 9.12 -8.38
CA GLN A 83 12.34 7.76 -8.47
C GLN A 83 13.83 7.69 -8.88
N ASN A 84 14.27 8.56 -9.77
CA ASN A 84 15.68 8.66 -10.23
C ASN A 84 16.52 9.67 -9.44
N TYR A 85 16.00 10.14 -8.27
CA TYR A 85 16.59 11.15 -7.38
C TYR A 85 16.74 12.53 -8.02
N ALA A 86 16.86 12.65 -9.34
CA ALA A 86 17.00 13.88 -10.13
C ALA A 86 18.05 14.85 -9.58
N LEU A 87 19.20 14.33 -9.08
CA LEU A 87 20.31 15.15 -8.61
C LEU A 87 21.05 15.80 -9.77
N TYR A 88 21.51 17.03 -9.57
CA TYR A 88 22.35 17.74 -10.55
C TYR A 88 23.76 17.13 -10.52
N PRO A 89 24.19 16.42 -11.59
CA PRO A 89 25.40 15.59 -11.53
C PRO A 89 26.70 16.40 -11.47
N HIS A 90 26.68 17.64 -11.93
CA HIS A 90 27.83 18.57 -11.94
C HIS A 90 28.03 19.33 -10.62
N MET A 91 26.99 19.39 -9.78
CA MET A 91 26.99 20.07 -8.48
C MET A 91 27.47 19.13 -7.36
N SER A 92 28.08 19.72 -6.32
CA SER A 92 28.35 19.00 -5.08
C SER A 92 27.06 18.62 -4.34
N VAL A 93 27.15 17.78 -3.31
CA VAL A 93 26.01 17.48 -2.40
C VAL A 93 25.51 18.77 -1.77
N TYR A 94 26.43 19.60 -1.26
CA TYR A 94 26.11 20.92 -0.71
C TYR A 94 25.31 21.77 -1.71
N ASP A 95 25.82 21.91 -2.95
CA ASP A 95 25.17 22.74 -3.98
C ASP A 95 23.81 22.16 -4.41
N ASN A 96 23.67 20.85 -4.50
CA ASN A 96 22.37 20.21 -4.72
C ASN A 96 21.35 20.60 -3.65
N MET A 97 21.75 20.57 -2.37
CA MET A 97 20.86 20.94 -1.26
C MET A 97 20.60 22.46 -1.25
N ALA A 98 21.63 23.28 -1.42
CA ALA A 98 21.54 24.74 -1.37
C ALA A 98 20.79 25.36 -2.55
N PHE A 99 20.63 24.65 -3.67
CA PHE A 99 20.20 25.21 -4.95
C PHE A 99 18.89 26.00 -4.86
N ALA A 100 17.86 25.43 -4.22
CA ALA A 100 16.56 26.10 -4.10
C ALA A 100 16.62 27.36 -3.22
N LEU A 101 17.45 27.38 -2.19
CA LEU A 101 17.65 28.54 -1.31
C LEU A 101 18.42 29.63 -2.03
N LYS A 102 19.44 29.28 -2.85
CA LYS A 102 20.18 30.21 -3.70
C LYS A 102 19.24 30.89 -4.71
N LEU A 103 18.32 30.15 -5.33
CA LEU A 103 17.32 30.72 -6.23
C LEU A 103 16.37 31.69 -5.54
N LYS A 104 16.03 31.44 -4.27
CA LYS A 104 15.23 32.35 -3.42
C LYS A 104 16.04 33.54 -2.90
N ARG A 105 17.33 33.66 -3.26
CA ARG A 105 18.28 34.72 -2.78
C ARG A 105 18.40 34.73 -1.26
N THR A 106 18.31 33.60 -0.60
CA THR A 106 18.54 33.46 0.85
C THR A 106 19.99 33.83 1.19
N PRO A 107 20.26 34.56 2.29
CA PRO A 107 21.63 34.90 2.73
C PRO A 107 22.48 33.62 2.93
N GLN A 108 23.79 33.74 2.58
CA GLN A 108 24.70 32.58 2.55
C GLN A 108 24.84 31.90 3.91
N ASP A 109 24.92 32.69 4.99
CA ASP A 109 24.99 32.20 6.37
C ASP A 109 23.79 31.34 6.78
N GLN A 110 22.59 31.72 6.33
CA GLN A 110 21.37 30.96 6.56
C GLN A 110 21.36 29.69 5.72
N ILE A 111 21.84 29.73 4.46
CA ILE A 111 21.99 28.53 3.62
C ILE A 111 22.93 27.55 4.29
N ASP A 112 24.11 28.01 4.74
CA ASP A 112 25.13 27.17 5.38
C ASP A 112 24.58 26.49 6.64
N LYS A 113 23.88 27.26 7.48
CA LYS A 113 23.25 26.75 8.69
C LYS A 113 22.21 25.67 8.36
N LYS A 114 21.30 25.96 7.42
CA LYS A 114 20.21 25.03 7.07
C LYS A 114 20.72 23.75 6.39
N VAL A 115 21.70 23.88 5.47
CA VAL A 115 22.29 22.72 4.79
C VAL A 115 23.03 21.83 5.81
N LYS A 116 23.79 22.41 6.76
CA LYS A 116 24.48 21.63 7.81
C LYS A 116 23.48 20.91 8.71
N GLU A 117 22.45 21.60 9.21
CA GLU A 117 21.40 21.03 10.04
C GLU A 117 20.74 19.80 9.36
N VAL A 118 20.33 19.95 8.09
CA VAL A 118 19.71 18.87 7.34
C VAL A 118 20.70 17.74 7.03
N ALA A 119 21.96 18.07 6.74
CA ALA A 119 23.00 17.07 6.49
C ALA A 119 23.32 16.22 7.74
N GLU A 120 23.28 16.82 8.93
CA GLU A 120 23.42 16.11 10.21
C GLU A 120 22.23 15.17 10.46
N ILE A 121 20.98 15.63 10.21
CA ILE A 121 19.77 14.80 10.34
C ILE A 121 19.85 13.54 9.46
N LEU A 122 20.43 13.69 8.25
CA LEU A 122 20.51 12.62 7.24
C LEU A 122 21.81 11.82 7.27
N ASP A 123 22.76 12.16 8.18
CA ASP A 123 24.08 11.54 8.28
C ASP A 123 24.87 11.58 6.94
N ILE A 124 24.89 12.76 6.30
CA ILE A 124 25.59 13.01 5.04
C ILE A 124 26.58 14.18 5.10
N THR A 125 26.88 14.70 6.29
CA THR A 125 27.78 15.86 6.49
C THR A 125 29.17 15.61 5.87
N GLN A 126 29.72 14.40 6.00
CA GLN A 126 31.02 14.00 5.44
C GLN A 126 31.04 13.93 3.90
N TYR A 127 29.86 14.00 3.27
CA TYR A 127 29.73 13.93 1.81
C TYR A 127 29.42 15.26 1.14
N LEU A 128 29.27 16.36 1.88
CA LEU A 128 28.82 17.66 1.37
C LEU A 128 29.65 18.17 0.17
N GLN A 129 30.96 17.89 0.15
CA GLN A 129 31.84 18.31 -0.94
C GLN A 129 31.93 17.31 -2.10
N ARG A 130 31.31 16.12 -1.98
CA ARG A 130 31.31 15.12 -3.04
C ARG A 130 30.27 15.43 -4.12
N LYS A 131 30.50 14.90 -5.33
CA LYS A 131 29.52 14.92 -6.41
C LYS A 131 28.67 13.62 -6.39
N PRO A 132 27.44 13.62 -6.94
CA PRO A 132 26.55 12.46 -6.95
C PRO A 132 27.19 11.19 -7.51
N LYS A 133 28.12 11.30 -8.47
CA LYS A 133 28.85 10.17 -9.06
C LYS A 133 29.67 9.36 -8.03
N ALA A 134 30.14 10.02 -6.97
CA ALA A 134 30.96 9.43 -5.92
C ALA A 134 30.13 8.90 -4.72
N LEU A 135 28.83 8.71 -4.88
CA LEU A 135 27.90 8.30 -3.83
C LEU A 135 27.25 6.94 -4.16
N SER A 136 26.97 6.16 -3.13
CA SER A 136 26.12 4.96 -3.24
C SER A 136 24.64 5.34 -3.53
N GLY A 137 23.81 4.35 -3.90
CA GLY A 137 22.38 4.56 -4.14
C GLY A 137 21.67 5.20 -2.95
N GLY A 138 21.85 4.66 -1.75
CA GLY A 138 21.26 5.20 -0.52
C GLY A 138 21.78 6.58 -0.15
N GLN A 139 23.06 6.87 -0.39
CA GLN A 139 23.61 8.21 -0.19
C GLN A 139 23.00 9.22 -1.16
N ARG A 140 22.85 8.88 -2.44
CA ARG A 140 22.13 9.72 -3.42
C ARG A 140 20.71 10.01 -3.01
N GLN A 141 20.00 9.00 -2.51
CA GLN A 141 18.64 9.16 -1.99
C GLN A 141 18.59 10.13 -0.80
N ARG A 142 19.48 9.96 0.20
CA ARG A 142 19.55 10.89 1.34
C ARG A 142 19.82 12.33 0.88
N VAL A 143 20.67 12.51 -0.13
CA VAL A 143 20.90 13.84 -0.74
C VAL A 143 19.64 14.39 -1.41
N ALA A 144 18.87 13.56 -2.13
CA ALA A 144 17.62 13.99 -2.76
C ALA A 144 16.57 14.39 -1.71
N ILE A 145 16.47 13.63 -0.62
CA ILE A 145 15.63 13.96 0.54
C ILE A 145 16.13 15.29 1.17
N GLY A 146 17.43 15.44 1.38
CA GLY A 146 18.03 16.66 1.95
C GLY A 146 17.75 17.89 1.11
N ARG A 147 17.86 17.78 -0.22
CA ARG A 147 17.51 18.86 -1.16
C ARG A 147 16.03 19.28 -1.03
N ALA A 148 15.16 18.34 -0.74
CA ALA A 148 13.75 18.61 -0.50
C ALA A 148 13.52 19.24 0.88
N MET A 149 14.19 18.74 1.93
CA MET A 149 14.04 19.19 3.32
C MET A 149 14.50 20.63 3.59
N VAL A 150 15.56 21.08 2.95
CA VAL A 150 16.09 22.46 3.16
C VAL A 150 15.08 23.55 2.82
N ARG A 151 14.01 23.22 2.10
CA ARG A 151 12.93 24.13 1.73
C ARG A 151 11.86 24.30 2.80
N ASP A 152 11.87 23.47 3.84
CA ASP A 152 10.80 23.36 4.87
C ASP A 152 9.39 23.22 4.24
N PRO A 153 9.15 22.20 3.41
CA PRO A 153 7.89 22.10 2.67
C PRO A 153 6.73 21.76 3.61
N LYS A 154 5.53 22.25 3.29
CA LYS A 154 4.29 21.85 3.97
C LYS A 154 3.93 20.39 3.68
N VAL A 155 4.15 19.93 2.45
CA VAL A 155 3.85 18.55 2.02
C VAL A 155 5.07 17.95 1.34
N PHE A 156 5.42 16.73 1.73
CA PHE A 156 6.53 15.97 1.20
C PHE A 156 6.00 14.87 0.27
N LEU A 157 6.32 14.95 -1.01
CA LEU A 157 5.89 14.01 -2.04
C LEU A 157 7.05 13.08 -2.41
N MET A 158 6.80 11.77 -2.46
CA MET A 158 7.81 10.76 -2.82
C MET A 158 7.26 9.80 -3.87
N ASP A 159 7.85 9.82 -5.08
CA ASP A 159 7.49 8.96 -6.21
C ASP A 159 8.46 7.78 -6.29
N GLU A 160 8.09 6.63 -5.75
CA GLU A 160 8.85 5.36 -5.72
C GLU A 160 10.34 5.53 -5.31
N PRO A 161 10.66 6.21 -4.20
CA PRO A 161 12.04 6.61 -3.92
C PRO A 161 12.98 5.43 -3.63
N LEU A 162 12.47 4.23 -3.29
CA LEU A 162 13.27 3.05 -2.95
C LEU A 162 13.38 2.00 -4.07
N SER A 163 12.66 2.19 -5.19
CA SER A 163 12.55 1.18 -6.25
C SER A 163 13.89 0.81 -6.90
N ASN A 164 14.84 1.74 -6.97
CA ASN A 164 16.16 1.55 -7.59
C ASN A 164 17.24 1.03 -6.63
N LEU A 165 16.86 0.56 -5.43
CA LEU A 165 17.79 0.05 -4.43
C LEU A 165 17.71 -1.48 -4.33
N ASP A 166 18.84 -2.13 -4.02
CA ASP A 166 18.86 -3.54 -3.65
C ASP A 166 18.07 -3.79 -2.35
N ALA A 167 17.69 -5.05 -2.10
CA ALA A 167 16.83 -5.43 -0.97
C ALA A 167 17.41 -5.04 0.40
N LYS A 168 18.72 -5.20 0.61
CA LYS A 168 19.39 -4.86 1.88
C LYS A 168 19.34 -3.35 2.12
N LEU A 169 19.70 -2.57 1.11
CA LEU A 169 19.70 -1.11 1.19
C LEU A 169 18.28 -0.55 1.29
N ARG A 170 17.31 -1.15 0.59
CA ARG A 170 15.89 -0.79 0.70
C ARG A 170 15.38 -0.94 2.13
N ASN A 171 15.68 -2.08 2.80
CA ASN A 171 15.30 -2.29 4.20
C ASN A 171 15.93 -1.25 5.15
N GLN A 172 17.20 -0.91 4.95
CA GLN A 172 17.86 0.13 5.73
C GLN A 172 17.22 1.50 5.51
N MET A 173 17.00 1.89 4.25
CA MET A 173 16.40 3.17 3.91
C MET A 173 14.95 3.32 4.37
N ARG A 174 14.17 2.23 4.38
CA ARG A 174 12.83 2.22 4.96
C ARG A 174 12.87 2.58 6.46
N ALA A 175 13.77 1.95 7.22
CA ALA A 175 13.96 2.30 8.63
C ALA A 175 14.39 3.77 8.82
N GLU A 176 15.22 4.29 7.92
CA GLU A 176 15.64 5.70 7.96
C GLU A 176 14.47 6.67 7.64
N ILE A 177 13.60 6.33 6.69
CA ILE A 177 12.39 7.14 6.41
C ILE A 177 11.47 7.19 7.62
N ILE A 178 11.29 6.06 8.36
CA ILE A 178 10.51 6.04 9.61
C ILE A 178 11.11 6.99 10.66
N LYS A 179 12.42 6.97 10.84
CA LYS A 179 13.10 7.89 11.78
C LYS A 179 12.98 9.34 11.33
N LEU A 180 13.16 9.57 10.03
CA LEU A 180 13.09 10.87 9.41
C LEU A 180 11.72 11.53 9.60
N ARG A 181 10.65 10.76 9.33
CA ARG A 181 9.27 11.19 9.52
C ARG A 181 9.03 11.77 10.92
N LYS A 182 9.55 11.10 11.96
CA LYS A 182 9.42 11.56 13.35
C LYS A 182 10.14 12.88 13.63
N ARG A 183 11.19 13.22 12.85
CA ARG A 183 11.98 14.43 13.01
C ARG A 183 11.42 15.62 12.23
N ILE A 184 10.86 15.38 11.03
CA ILE A 184 10.44 16.44 10.10
C ILE A 184 9.07 17.01 10.44
N ASN A 185 8.19 16.23 11.08
CA ASN A 185 6.86 16.68 11.51
C ASN A 185 6.03 17.37 10.39
N THR A 186 6.04 16.80 9.19
CA THR A 186 5.43 17.31 7.95
C THR A 186 4.49 16.24 7.39
N THR A 187 3.52 16.62 6.56
CA THR A 187 2.60 15.71 5.87
C THR A 187 3.32 15.03 4.71
N PHE A 188 3.15 13.70 4.58
CA PHE A 188 3.79 12.90 3.55
C PHE A 188 2.77 12.24 2.63
N MET A 189 3.05 12.28 1.33
CA MET A 189 2.37 11.45 0.34
C MET A 189 3.42 10.64 -0.42
N TYR A 190 3.35 9.32 -0.28
CA TYR A 190 4.34 8.37 -0.75
C TYR A 190 3.71 7.41 -1.77
N VAL A 191 4.37 7.19 -2.89
CA VAL A 191 3.96 6.22 -3.90
C VAL A 191 4.93 5.06 -3.92
N THR A 192 4.39 3.84 -3.93
CA THR A 192 5.18 2.62 -4.08
C THR A 192 4.35 1.52 -4.77
N HIS A 193 5.03 0.53 -5.31
CA HIS A 193 4.43 -0.76 -5.70
C HIS A 193 4.77 -1.87 -4.70
N ASP A 194 5.60 -1.60 -3.69
CA ASP A 194 6.02 -2.55 -2.65
C ASP A 194 5.05 -2.51 -1.47
N GLN A 195 4.37 -3.64 -1.22
CA GLN A 195 3.42 -3.77 -0.11
C GLN A 195 4.09 -3.64 1.25
N THR A 196 5.34 -4.12 1.39
CA THR A 196 6.06 -4.05 2.65
C THR A 196 6.39 -2.59 3.01
N GLU A 197 6.72 -1.77 2.02
CA GLU A 197 6.87 -0.32 2.21
C GLU A 197 5.55 0.30 2.67
N ALA A 198 4.45 0.00 1.98
CA ALA A 198 3.14 0.54 2.31
C ALA A 198 2.71 0.17 3.74
N MET A 199 2.82 -1.12 4.10
CA MET A 199 2.43 -1.64 5.42
C MET A 199 3.29 -1.11 6.57
N THR A 200 4.55 -0.73 6.30
CA THR A 200 5.48 -0.30 7.36
C THR A 200 5.62 1.20 7.52
N LEU A 201 5.38 1.97 6.45
CA LEU A 201 5.55 3.43 6.44
C LEU A 201 4.24 4.18 6.67
N GLY A 202 3.12 3.69 6.15
CA GLY A 202 1.84 4.39 6.12
C GLY A 202 1.10 4.42 7.45
N ASP A 203 0.55 5.58 7.82
CA ASP A 203 -0.54 5.65 8.80
C ASP A 203 -1.83 5.13 8.18
N ARG A 204 -2.09 5.56 6.95
CA ARG A 204 -3.10 4.99 6.06
C ARG A 204 -2.50 4.68 4.70
N ILE A 205 -3.11 3.71 4.05
CA ILE A 205 -2.75 3.26 2.71
C ILE A 205 -3.97 3.45 1.81
N VAL A 206 -3.74 3.95 0.60
CA VAL A 206 -4.71 4.05 -0.48
C VAL A 206 -4.39 2.98 -1.50
N ILE A 207 -5.24 1.97 -1.63
CA ILE A 207 -5.09 0.91 -2.63
C ILE A 207 -5.77 1.35 -3.92
N MET A 208 -4.99 1.42 -5.00
CA MET A 208 -5.48 1.84 -6.32
C MET A 208 -5.41 0.69 -7.33
N LYS A 209 -6.41 0.60 -8.19
CA LYS A 209 -6.46 -0.29 -9.36
C LYS A 209 -7.19 0.42 -10.49
N ASP A 210 -6.64 0.36 -11.71
CA ASP A 210 -7.25 0.86 -12.95
C ASP A 210 -7.77 2.31 -12.86
N GLY A 211 -7.03 3.17 -12.13
CA GLY A 211 -7.39 4.57 -11.93
C GLY A 211 -8.35 4.84 -10.75
N PHE A 212 -8.85 3.80 -10.10
CA PHE A 212 -9.81 3.91 -9.00
C PHE A 212 -9.18 3.62 -7.63
N VAL A 213 -9.71 4.26 -6.60
CA VAL A 213 -9.43 3.92 -5.20
C VAL A 213 -10.31 2.75 -4.78
N ASN A 214 -9.70 1.61 -4.43
CA ASN A 214 -10.43 0.41 -4.00
C ASN A 214 -10.69 0.41 -2.49
N GLN A 215 -9.71 0.80 -1.70
CA GLN A 215 -9.87 0.92 -0.25
C GLN A 215 -8.85 1.90 0.33
N ILE A 216 -9.28 2.62 1.37
CA ILE A 216 -8.42 3.46 2.20
C ILE A 216 -8.55 2.98 3.63
N GLY A 217 -7.45 2.72 4.32
CA GLY A 217 -7.45 2.29 5.71
C GLY A 217 -6.06 2.23 6.31
N THR A 218 -5.98 1.95 7.60
CA THR A 218 -4.72 1.61 8.25
C THR A 218 -4.18 0.28 7.71
N PRO A 219 -2.86 0.01 7.82
CA PRO A 219 -2.30 -1.27 7.40
C PRO A 219 -3.06 -2.48 7.97
N GLN A 220 -3.43 -2.45 9.25
CA GLN A 220 -4.15 -3.53 9.91
C GLN A 220 -5.58 -3.70 9.36
N GLU A 221 -6.29 -2.59 9.13
CA GLU A 221 -7.65 -2.65 8.55
C GLU A 221 -7.64 -3.27 7.15
N LEU A 222 -6.67 -2.90 6.29
CA LEU A 222 -6.58 -3.44 4.94
C LEU A 222 -6.25 -4.94 4.94
N PHE A 223 -5.46 -5.40 5.91
CA PHE A 223 -5.12 -6.80 6.08
C PHE A 223 -6.29 -7.63 6.62
N ASP A 224 -6.98 -7.15 7.67
CA ASP A 224 -8.02 -7.88 8.38
C ASP A 224 -9.40 -7.74 7.72
N LYS A 225 -9.68 -6.61 7.09
CA LYS A 225 -11.00 -6.21 6.59
C LYS A 225 -10.97 -5.79 5.11
N PRO A 226 -10.45 -6.65 4.21
CA PRO A 226 -10.43 -6.32 2.79
C PRO A 226 -11.86 -6.23 2.24
N VAL A 227 -12.18 -5.14 1.55
CA VAL A 227 -13.54 -4.90 1.04
C VAL A 227 -13.87 -5.71 -0.21
N ASN A 228 -12.88 -6.22 -0.92
CA ASN A 228 -13.08 -7.04 -2.12
C ASN A 228 -11.92 -8.02 -2.34
N LEU A 229 -12.09 -8.95 -3.31
CA LEU A 229 -11.08 -9.96 -3.66
C LEU A 229 -9.75 -9.33 -4.08
N PHE A 230 -9.79 -8.21 -4.81
CA PHE A 230 -8.56 -7.56 -5.24
C PHE A 230 -7.73 -7.07 -4.05
N VAL A 231 -8.33 -6.37 -3.10
CA VAL A 231 -7.62 -5.89 -1.90
C VAL A 231 -7.09 -7.07 -1.10
N ALA A 232 -7.89 -8.13 -0.93
CA ALA A 232 -7.49 -9.33 -0.19
C ALA A 232 -6.30 -10.05 -0.82
N GLY A 233 -6.26 -10.15 -2.15
CA GLY A 233 -5.17 -10.77 -2.91
C GLY A 233 -3.98 -9.84 -3.13
N PHE A 234 -4.19 -8.53 -3.00
CA PHE A 234 -3.11 -7.55 -3.15
C PHE A 234 -2.33 -7.35 -1.85
N ILE A 235 -2.97 -7.39 -0.67
CA ILE A 235 -2.33 -7.16 0.63
C ILE A 235 -1.99 -8.48 1.32
N GLY A 236 -0.73 -8.64 1.69
CA GLY A 236 -0.19 -9.80 2.43
C GLY A 236 0.84 -10.60 1.62
N MET A 237 1.85 -11.13 2.32
CA MET A 237 2.89 -12.00 1.77
C MET A 237 3.07 -13.20 2.70
N PRO A 238 2.83 -14.42 2.22
CA PRO A 238 2.19 -14.76 0.95
C PRO A 238 0.76 -14.22 0.84
N VAL A 239 0.21 -14.16 -0.39
CA VAL A 239 -1.15 -13.66 -0.66
C VAL A 239 -2.23 -14.58 -0.04
N MET A 240 -3.44 -14.06 0.14
CA MET A 240 -4.58 -14.84 0.64
C MET A 240 -4.91 -16.02 -0.30
N ASN A 241 -5.18 -17.18 0.28
CA ASN A 241 -5.70 -18.34 -0.47
C ASN A 241 -7.18 -18.12 -0.80
N PHE A 242 -7.57 -18.42 -2.02
CA PHE A 242 -8.96 -18.30 -2.49
C PHE A 242 -9.52 -19.65 -2.90
N PHE A 243 -10.66 -20.02 -2.30
CA PHE A 243 -11.41 -21.22 -2.60
C PHE A 243 -12.68 -20.83 -3.36
N ALA A 244 -12.61 -20.88 -4.69
CA ALA A 244 -13.68 -20.40 -5.58
C ALA A 244 -14.91 -21.34 -5.60
N ASP A 245 -14.75 -22.60 -5.21
CA ASP A 245 -15.84 -23.56 -5.10
C ASP A 245 -16.33 -23.65 -3.65
N SER A 246 -16.84 -22.52 -3.16
CA SER A 246 -17.34 -22.40 -1.79
C SER A 246 -18.78 -21.88 -1.78
N LYS A 247 -19.52 -22.18 -0.71
CA LYS A 247 -20.91 -21.75 -0.55
C LYS A 247 -21.17 -21.21 0.84
N LEU A 248 -21.94 -20.14 0.91
CA LEU A 248 -22.53 -19.67 2.15
C LEU A 248 -23.88 -20.41 2.36
N LEU A 249 -24.02 -21.08 3.47
CA LEU A 249 -25.23 -21.84 3.83
C LEU A 249 -25.88 -21.20 5.06
N LEU A 250 -27.21 -21.31 5.15
CA LEU A 250 -27.99 -20.93 6.33
C LEU A 250 -28.80 -22.15 6.79
N GLU A 251 -28.43 -22.72 7.93
CA GLU A 251 -29.09 -23.92 8.49
C GLU A 251 -29.42 -23.65 9.96
N ASN A 252 -30.66 -23.89 10.36
CA ASN A 252 -31.13 -23.67 11.76
C ASN A 252 -30.83 -22.30 12.33
N GLY A 253 -30.87 -21.24 11.47
CA GLY A 253 -30.57 -19.85 11.88
C GLY A 253 -29.10 -19.52 12.07
N LYS A 254 -28.19 -20.41 11.67
CA LYS A 254 -26.75 -20.22 11.70
C LYS A 254 -26.16 -20.24 10.28
N TYR A 255 -25.15 -19.41 10.04
CA TYR A 255 -24.40 -19.38 8.79
C TYR A 255 -23.18 -20.28 8.85
N TYR A 256 -22.91 -20.95 7.73
CA TYR A 256 -21.76 -21.83 7.53
C TYR A 256 -21.08 -21.49 6.21
N ALA A 257 -19.74 -21.51 6.20
CA ALA A 257 -18.97 -21.55 4.97
C ALA A 257 -18.68 -23.02 4.61
N LYS A 258 -19.12 -23.47 3.43
CA LYS A 258 -18.78 -24.80 2.90
C LYS A 258 -17.65 -24.68 1.90
N ILE A 259 -16.47 -25.24 2.23
CA ILE A 259 -15.25 -25.20 1.42
C ILE A 259 -14.83 -26.62 1.08
N HIS A 260 -14.75 -26.99 -0.20
CA HIS A 260 -14.45 -28.35 -0.66
C HIS A 260 -15.23 -29.46 0.09
N GLY A 261 -16.51 -29.21 0.36
CA GLY A 261 -17.37 -30.17 1.06
C GLY A 261 -17.37 -30.05 2.59
N VAL A 262 -16.35 -29.48 3.19
CA VAL A 262 -16.23 -29.28 4.64
C VAL A 262 -17.02 -28.05 5.08
N LYS A 263 -17.80 -28.16 6.16
CA LYS A 263 -18.60 -27.07 6.73
C LYS A 263 -17.87 -26.43 7.91
N PHE A 264 -17.75 -25.11 7.88
CA PHE A 264 -17.22 -24.29 8.96
C PHE A 264 -18.36 -23.44 9.53
N GLU A 265 -18.74 -23.62 10.79
CA GLU A 265 -19.68 -22.72 11.48
C GLU A 265 -18.99 -21.38 11.67
N LEU A 266 -19.55 -20.30 11.09
CA LEU A 266 -18.94 -18.96 11.15
C LEU A 266 -18.97 -18.40 12.57
N GLY A 267 -17.99 -17.57 12.92
CA GLY A 267 -17.88 -16.96 14.23
C GLY A 267 -19.00 -15.97 14.55
N GLU A 268 -19.16 -15.63 15.83
CA GLU A 268 -20.26 -14.78 16.31
C GLU A 268 -20.37 -13.45 15.59
N PHE A 269 -19.24 -12.80 15.34
CA PHE A 269 -19.19 -11.53 14.64
C PHE A 269 -19.74 -11.66 13.20
N GLN A 270 -19.28 -12.66 12.46
CA GLN A 270 -19.73 -12.94 11.09
C GLN A 270 -21.22 -13.31 11.06
N GLN A 271 -21.69 -14.14 12.00
CA GLN A 271 -23.10 -14.48 12.18
C GLN A 271 -23.96 -13.22 12.34
N LYS A 272 -23.52 -12.30 13.21
CA LYS A 272 -24.23 -11.04 13.48
C LYS A 272 -24.26 -10.13 12.25
N ALA A 273 -23.13 -9.95 11.58
CA ALA A 273 -23.02 -9.10 10.40
C ALA A 273 -23.89 -9.61 9.24
N LEU A 274 -23.84 -10.92 8.96
CA LEU A 274 -24.65 -11.51 7.90
C LEU A 274 -26.16 -11.45 8.21
N LYS A 275 -26.57 -11.63 9.48
CA LYS A 275 -27.97 -11.47 9.93
C LYS A 275 -28.44 -10.02 9.77
N GLN A 276 -27.63 -9.03 10.15
CA GLN A 276 -27.96 -7.62 9.99
C GLN A 276 -28.17 -7.22 8.53
N LYS A 277 -27.39 -7.79 7.62
CA LYS A 277 -27.53 -7.58 6.17
C LYS A 277 -28.61 -8.46 5.52
N ASN A 278 -29.30 -9.30 6.27
CA ASN A 278 -30.25 -10.30 5.78
C ASN A 278 -29.66 -11.14 4.62
N GLN A 279 -28.39 -11.52 4.75
CA GLN A 279 -27.66 -12.20 3.69
C GLN A 279 -28.30 -13.55 3.38
N LYS A 280 -28.63 -13.78 2.12
CA LYS A 280 -29.15 -15.07 1.65
C LYS A 280 -28.00 -16.04 1.36
N PRO A 281 -28.24 -17.37 1.45
CA PRO A 281 -27.31 -18.37 0.94
C PRO A 281 -26.93 -18.07 -0.51
N CYS A 282 -25.63 -18.16 -0.83
CA CYS A 282 -25.10 -17.86 -2.16
C CYS A 282 -23.79 -18.59 -2.41
N ASP A 283 -23.34 -18.60 -3.66
CA ASP A 283 -21.99 -19.00 -4.02
C ASP A 283 -21.01 -17.92 -3.60
N ILE A 284 -19.91 -18.32 -2.98
CA ILE A 284 -18.88 -17.41 -2.48
C ILE A 284 -17.50 -17.85 -2.94
N VAL A 285 -16.54 -16.92 -2.85
CA VAL A 285 -15.13 -17.24 -2.78
C VAL A 285 -14.73 -17.11 -1.32
N ALA A 286 -14.28 -18.20 -0.70
CA ALA A 286 -13.75 -18.16 0.65
C ALA A 286 -12.27 -17.80 0.62
N GLY A 287 -11.86 -16.83 1.44
CA GLY A 287 -10.48 -16.37 1.56
C GLY A 287 -9.88 -16.79 2.91
N ILE A 288 -8.67 -17.38 2.88
CA ILE A 288 -7.95 -17.79 4.09
C ILE A 288 -6.50 -17.34 3.98
N ARG A 289 -6.01 -16.55 4.94
CA ARG A 289 -4.60 -16.16 4.99
C ARG A 289 -3.70 -17.37 5.22
N PRO A 290 -2.55 -17.50 4.53
CA PRO A 290 -1.60 -18.59 4.70
C PRO A 290 -1.16 -18.81 6.16
N GLN A 291 -1.00 -17.72 6.91
CA GLN A 291 -0.59 -17.71 8.32
C GLN A 291 -1.68 -18.25 9.28
N TYR A 292 -2.93 -18.31 8.83
CA TYR A 292 -4.08 -18.77 9.64
C TYR A 292 -4.44 -20.23 9.40
N ILE A 293 -3.68 -20.91 8.55
CA ILE A 293 -3.83 -22.34 8.31
C ILE A 293 -3.07 -23.13 9.36
N THR A 294 -3.76 -24.10 9.99
CA THR A 294 -3.15 -25.06 10.90
C THR A 294 -3.05 -26.41 10.20
N VAL A 295 -1.83 -26.93 10.09
CA VAL A 295 -1.54 -28.22 9.44
C VAL A 295 -1.52 -29.36 10.46
N GLY A 296 -1.78 -30.59 10.00
CA GLY A 296 -1.80 -31.80 10.81
C GLY A 296 -3.15 -32.09 11.47
N LYS A 297 -4.13 -31.21 11.33
CA LYS A 297 -5.49 -31.35 11.88
C LYS A 297 -6.51 -30.89 10.84
N GLY A 298 -7.77 -31.34 11.01
CA GLY A 298 -8.90 -30.89 10.19
C GLY A 298 -9.32 -31.89 9.12
N GLU A 299 -10.32 -31.48 8.34
CA GLU A 299 -10.99 -32.33 7.32
C GLU A 299 -10.55 -31.95 5.89
N LEU A 300 -10.01 -30.74 5.67
CA LEU A 300 -9.43 -30.39 4.39
C LEU A 300 -8.12 -31.12 4.19
N SER A 301 -7.84 -31.55 2.97
CA SER A 301 -6.58 -32.19 2.62
C SER A 301 -6.00 -31.59 1.34
N ALA A 302 -4.68 -31.47 1.29
CA ALA A 302 -3.96 -30.95 0.14
C ALA A 302 -2.71 -31.78 -0.13
N THR A 303 -2.36 -31.95 -1.41
CA THR A 303 -1.13 -32.59 -1.84
C THR A 303 -0.06 -31.53 -2.03
N ILE A 304 1.10 -31.71 -1.41
CA ILE A 304 2.21 -30.76 -1.48
C ILE A 304 2.88 -30.83 -2.85
N GLU A 305 2.95 -29.67 -3.53
CA GLU A 305 3.63 -29.54 -4.81
C GLU A 305 5.05 -28.97 -4.64
N VAL A 306 5.22 -27.97 -3.74
CA VAL A 306 6.51 -27.36 -3.45
C VAL A 306 6.63 -27.05 -1.97
N SER A 307 7.82 -27.24 -1.40
CA SER A 307 8.14 -26.90 -0.01
C SER A 307 9.36 -25.98 -0.01
N GLU A 308 9.17 -24.70 0.32
CA GLU A 308 10.23 -23.70 0.36
C GLU A 308 10.64 -23.43 1.81
N MET A 309 11.89 -23.78 2.17
CA MET A 309 12.42 -23.48 3.49
C MET A 309 12.93 -22.03 3.57
N MET A 310 12.26 -21.20 4.37
CA MET A 310 12.58 -19.78 4.55
C MET A 310 13.37 -19.50 5.84
N GLY A 311 14.00 -20.53 6.45
CA GLY A 311 14.75 -20.44 7.69
C GLY A 311 13.90 -20.78 8.92
N THR A 312 13.09 -19.86 9.39
CA THR A 312 12.19 -20.05 10.55
C THR A 312 10.85 -20.67 10.22
N GLU A 313 10.50 -20.72 8.94
CA GLU A 313 9.21 -21.21 8.44
C GLU A 313 9.37 -21.90 7.08
N TYR A 314 8.39 -22.74 6.74
CA TYR A 314 8.19 -23.26 5.41
C TYR A 314 7.03 -22.56 4.74
N ASN A 315 7.19 -22.15 3.49
CA ASN A 315 6.09 -21.81 2.59
C ASN A 315 5.75 -23.10 1.80
N ILE A 316 4.63 -23.71 2.11
CA ILE A 316 4.17 -24.92 1.46
C ILE A 316 3.15 -24.57 0.39
N HIS A 317 3.48 -24.85 -0.87
CA HIS A 317 2.55 -24.75 -1.98
C HIS A 317 1.92 -26.13 -2.19
N ALA A 318 0.62 -26.20 -2.08
CA ALA A 318 -0.13 -27.44 -2.12
C ALA A 318 -1.41 -27.28 -2.95
N ARG A 319 -1.99 -28.39 -3.38
CA ARG A 319 -3.25 -28.43 -4.13
C ARG A 319 -4.34 -29.10 -3.32
N CYS A 320 -5.43 -28.35 -3.09
CA CYS A 320 -6.65 -28.83 -2.46
C CYS A 320 -7.77 -28.81 -3.52
N GLY A 321 -8.11 -29.98 -4.08
CA GLY A 321 -8.97 -30.04 -5.25
C GLY A 321 -8.39 -29.23 -6.42
N GLU A 322 -9.15 -28.26 -6.93
CA GLU A 322 -8.69 -27.36 -7.99
C GLU A 322 -8.01 -26.10 -7.45
N SER A 323 -8.02 -25.87 -6.13
CA SER A 323 -7.47 -24.67 -5.51
C SER A 323 -5.99 -24.84 -5.17
N GLU A 324 -5.18 -23.85 -5.53
CA GLU A 324 -3.82 -23.71 -5.01
C GLU A 324 -3.91 -23.14 -3.59
N VAL A 325 -3.14 -23.73 -2.67
CA VAL A 325 -3.11 -23.35 -1.26
C VAL A 325 -1.68 -23.14 -0.81
N VAL A 326 -1.39 -21.96 -0.29
CA VAL A 326 -0.11 -21.67 0.37
C VAL A 326 -0.31 -21.73 1.88
N MET A 327 0.56 -22.45 2.58
CA MET A 327 0.53 -22.58 4.04
C MET A 327 1.88 -22.12 4.60
N VAL A 328 1.87 -21.29 5.65
CA VAL A 328 3.09 -20.86 6.34
C VAL A 328 3.20 -21.65 7.64
N ILE A 329 4.22 -22.49 7.75
CA ILE A 329 4.38 -23.42 8.85
C ILE A 329 5.73 -23.18 9.55
N PRO A 330 5.75 -22.92 10.87
CA PRO A 330 7.00 -22.79 11.61
C PRO A 330 7.87 -24.06 11.49
N THR A 331 9.19 -23.91 11.32
CA THR A 331 10.15 -25.05 11.28
C THR A 331 10.25 -25.76 12.63
N MET A 332 10.10 -25.02 13.74
CA MET A 332 10.13 -25.59 15.08
C MET A 332 8.82 -26.31 15.42
N GLY A 333 8.93 -27.56 15.86
CA GLY A 333 7.77 -28.39 16.25
C GLY A 333 6.99 -28.96 15.07
N LEU A 334 7.60 -29.00 13.88
CA LEU A 334 7.00 -29.61 12.70
C LEU A 334 6.89 -31.13 12.90
N GLY A 335 5.68 -31.60 13.24
CA GLY A 335 5.35 -33.02 13.38
C GLY A 335 4.73 -33.64 12.13
N THR A 336 4.71 -32.91 11.00
CA THR A 336 4.08 -33.33 9.75
C THR A 336 5.11 -33.42 8.65
N ASP A 337 5.01 -34.47 7.81
CA ASP A 337 5.82 -34.58 6.59
C ASP A 337 5.39 -33.48 5.60
N VAL A 338 6.34 -32.64 5.21
CA VAL A 338 6.15 -31.55 4.25
C VAL A 338 6.90 -31.81 2.94
N SER A 339 7.24 -33.04 2.67
CA SER A 339 7.91 -33.46 1.43
C SER A 339 6.97 -33.31 0.22
N MET A 340 7.54 -33.02 -0.93
CA MET A 340 6.81 -32.99 -2.20
C MET A 340 6.09 -34.31 -2.46
N GLY A 341 4.82 -34.25 -2.86
CA GLY A 341 3.95 -35.39 -3.10
C GLY A 341 3.25 -35.94 -1.85
N SER A 342 3.63 -35.54 -0.64
CA SER A 342 2.91 -35.90 0.58
C SER A 342 1.55 -35.22 0.67
N THR A 343 0.60 -35.86 1.37
CA THR A 343 -0.73 -35.30 1.61
C THR A 343 -0.82 -34.81 3.05
N VAL A 344 -1.20 -33.56 3.22
CA VAL A 344 -1.39 -32.95 4.54
C VAL A 344 -2.85 -32.62 4.79
N LYS A 345 -3.29 -32.85 6.02
CA LYS A 345 -4.59 -32.34 6.50
C LYS A 345 -4.40 -30.94 7.07
N PHE A 346 -5.38 -30.07 6.87
CA PHE A 346 -5.35 -28.73 7.39
C PHE A 346 -6.72 -28.19 7.76
N THR A 347 -6.73 -27.15 8.56
CA THR A 347 -7.92 -26.40 8.96
C THR A 347 -7.59 -24.94 9.18
N THR A 348 -8.61 -24.13 9.46
CA THR A 348 -8.46 -22.73 9.88
C THR A 348 -9.49 -22.42 10.96
N MET A 349 -9.30 -21.33 11.68
CA MET A 349 -10.33 -20.79 12.57
C MET A 349 -11.46 -20.19 11.75
N PRO A 350 -12.73 -20.59 11.96
CA PRO A 350 -13.85 -20.11 11.17
C PRO A 350 -14.00 -18.58 11.16
N GLU A 351 -13.63 -17.92 12.26
CA GLU A 351 -13.68 -16.46 12.45
C GLU A 351 -12.73 -15.71 11.49
N LEU A 352 -11.71 -16.40 10.97
CA LEU A 352 -10.68 -15.82 10.10
C LEU A 352 -10.98 -16.05 8.60
N ILE A 353 -12.05 -16.77 8.28
CA ILE A 353 -12.48 -16.99 6.90
C ILE A 353 -13.10 -15.70 6.37
N GLN A 354 -12.56 -15.17 5.29
CA GLN A 354 -13.14 -14.07 4.55
C GLN A 354 -14.16 -14.57 3.53
N LEU A 355 -15.27 -13.87 3.39
CA LEU A 355 -16.39 -14.27 2.55
C LEU A 355 -16.60 -13.24 1.44
N PHE A 356 -16.32 -13.61 0.20
CA PHE A 356 -16.53 -12.74 -0.95
C PHE A 356 -17.66 -13.30 -1.81
N ASP A 357 -18.56 -12.42 -2.21
CA ASP A 357 -19.58 -12.77 -3.20
C ASP A 357 -18.91 -13.16 -4.53
N LYS A 358 -19.36 -14.26 -5.13
CA LYS A 358 -18.69 -14.81 -6.31
C LYS A 358 -18.89 -13.95 -7.56
N GLU A 359 -20.00 -13.23 -7.69
CA GLU A 359 -20.33 -12.42 -8.85
C GLU A 359 -19.74 -11.01 -8.73
N THR A 360 -19.98 -10.33 -7.58
CA THR A 360 -19.54 -8.95 -7.36
C THR A 360 -18.12 -8.86 -6.86
N GLN A 361 -17.53 -9.95 -6.36
CA GLN A 361 -16.22 -10.04 -5.71
C GLN A 361 -16.10 -9.17 -4.43
N ASN A 362 -17.18 -8.60 -3.96
CA ASN A 362 -17.21 -7.79 -2.75
C ASN A 362 -17.26 -8.68 -1.50
N ASN A 363 -16.63 -8.21 -0.42
CA ASN A 363 -16.68 -8.88 0.86
C ASN A 363 -18.08 -8.74 1.48
N LEU A 364 -18.73 -9.85 1.81
CA LEU A 364 -20.10 -9.87 2.35
C LEU A 364 -20.22 -9.18 3.71
N ILE A 365 -19.11 -9.04 4.43
CA ILE A 365 -19.08 -8.49 5.79
C ILE A 365 -18.60 -7.04 5.77
N TRP A 366 -17.44 -6.79 5.13
CA TRP A 366 -16.71 -5.53 5.24
C TRP A 366 -17.05 -4.51 4.14
N PHE A 367 -17.63 -4.94 3.01
CA PHE A 367 -18.01 -4.02 1.97
C PHE A 367 -19.22 -3.20 2.40
N ASP A 368 -19.09 -1.88 2.31
CA ASP A 368 -20.15 -0.91 2.51
C ASP A 368 -20.30 -0.07 1.25
N GLU A 369 -21.46 -0.21 0.61
CA GLU A 369 -21.75 0.43 -0.67
C GLU A 369 -21.76 1.96 -0.60
N GLU A 370 -22.24 2.55 0.50
CA GLU A 370 -22.28 4.01 0.68
C GLU A 370 -20.87 4.58 0.81
N SER A 371 -20.05 3.97 1.66
CA SER A 371 -18.64 4.36 1.83
C SER A 371 -17.83 4.15 0.54
N PHE A 372 -18.11 3.07 -0.21
CA PHE A 372 -17.43 2.80 -1.47
C PHE A 372 -17.81 3.84 -2.54
N LYS A 373 -19.10 4.17 -2.70
CA LYS A 373 -19.58 5.21 -3.61
C LYS A 373 -18.97 6.59 -3.28
N ALA A 374 -18.82 6.92 -2.02
CA ALA A 374 -18.21 8.18 -1.59
C ALA A 374 -16.73 8.30 -2.03
N ASN A 375 -16.01 7.16 -2.11
CA ASN A 375 -14.59 7.14 -2.47
C ASN A 375 -14.32 6.83 -3.95
N ALA A 376 -15.27 6.15 -4.64
CA ALA A 376 -15.11 5.71 -6.02
C ALA A 376 -16.47 5.51 -6.72
N PRO A 377 -17.22 6.58 -7.00
CA PRO A 377 -18.60 6.48 -7.49
C PRO A 377 -18.76 5.77 -8.84
N GLU A 378 -17.75 5.82 -9.71
CA GLU A 378 -17.79 5.18 -11.04
C GLU A 378 -17.32 3.72 -11.05
N CYS A 379 -16.73 3.19 -9.96
CA CYS A 379 -16.23 1.81 -9.91
C CYS A 379 -17.33 0.74 -9.99
N MET A 380 -18.57 1.08 -9.71
CA MET A 380 -19.69 0.10 -9.67
C MET A 380 -20.04 -0.52 -11.02
N HIS A 381 -19.59 0.04 -12.13
CA HIS A 381 -19.86 -0.46 -13.48
C HIS A 381 -18.76 -1.38 -14.02
N TYR A 382 -17.65 -1.54 -13.31
CA TYR A 382 -16.57 -2.43 -13.71
C TYR A 382 -16.66 -3.73 -12.91
N LYS A 383 -16.88 -4.85 -13.62
CA LYS A 383 -16.65 -6.18 -13.06
C LYS A 383 -15.14 -6.33 -12.83
N PHE A 384 -14.73 -6.45 -11.60
CA PHE A 384 -13.32 -6.66 -11.19
C PHE A 384 -12.84 -8.06 -11.56
#